data_7186376281980317c3c717c917bf4743
#
_entry.id   7186376281980317c3c717c917bf4743
#
_cell.length_a   1.000
_cell.length_b   1.000
_cell.length_c   1.000
_cell.angle_alpha   90.00
_cell.angle_beta   90.00
_cell.angle_gamma   90.00
#
_symmetry.space_group_name_H-M   'P 1'
#
loop_
_entity.id
_entity.type
_entity.pdbx_description
1 polymer ?
#
loop_
_entity_poly.entity_id
_entity_poly.type
_entity_poly.pdbx_seq_one_letter_code
_entity_poly.pdbx_strand_id
1 'polypeptide(L)'
;MFYAGRFARHPLSQVADGVEGFKRVLAQYDGVDAAAAREHLAYFIRAVAPVAEEAGILLAIHPDDPPVPLLGLPRVVSTAEDLRFILDASDSPANGLCFCAGSLASREGNDVAAMARAFAARIHFVHLRNVKKGDAVADADGNPVASFVESDHLDGDVPVAAVVGALLEEKGRRAGGAPNYARLPFRPDHGHQMCDDLGKAGSNPGYTAIGRLRGLAELRGLQVALLQRS
;
A
#
# COMPACT_ATOMS: atom_id res chain seq x y z
N MET A 1 5.01 17.14 -7.30
CA MET A 1 5.01 17.27 -8.79
C MET A 1 4.09 16.22 -9.35
N PHE A 2 2.80 16.57 -9.54
CA PHE A 2 1.80 15.64 -10.03
C PHE A 2 2.01 15.36 -11.51
N TYR A 3 1.98 14.09 -11.87
CA TYR A 3 2.20 13.56 -13.21
C TYR A 3 1.04 13.87 -14.17
N ALA A 4 0.77 15.14 -14.44
CA ALA A 4 -0.28 15.55 -15.38
C ALA A 4 -0.12 14.98 -16.82
N GLY A 5 1.08 14.52 -17.18
CA GLY A 5 1.35 14.00 -18.53
C GLY A 5 1.22 12.48 -18.70
N ARG A 6 0.97 11.70 -17.64
CA ARG A 6 0.91 10.23 -17.69
C ARG A 6 -0.43 9.59 -17.32
N PHE A 7 -1.42 10.37 -16.90
CA PHE A 7 -2.77 9.86 -16.73
C PHE A 7 -3.34 9.23 -18.02
N ALA A 8 -2.84 9.65 -19.17
CA ALA A 8 -3.24 9.10 -20.48
C ALA A 8 -2.78 7.64 -20.74
N ARG A 9 -1.96 7.04 -19.89
CA ARG A 9 -1.46 5.66 -20.06
C ARG A 9 -1.73 4.73 -18.88
N HIS A 10 -2.40 5.21 -17.84
CA HIS A 10 -2.88 4.38 -16.74
C HIS A 10 -4.19 3.68 -17.16
N PRO A 11 -4.55 2.48 -16.64
CA PRO A 11 -5.85 1.87 -16.89
C PRO A 11 -7.06 2.75 -16.54
N LEU A 12 -6.89 3.74 -15.69
CA LEU A 12 -7.85 4.85 -15.51
C LEU A 12 -7.87 5.83 -16.70
N SER A 13 -7.00 5.67 -17.70
CA SER A 13 -7.12 6.36 -19.00
C SER A 13 -8.25 5.84 -19.87
N GLN A 14 -9.06 4.90 -19.36
CA GLN A 14 -10.39 4.61 -19.91
C GLN A 14 -11.40 5.75 -19.66
N VAL A 15 -10.98 6.81 -19.00
CA VAL A 15 -11.74 8.06 -19.03
C VAL A 15 -11.57 8.66 -20.43
N ALA A 16 -12.42 8.22 -21.34
CA ALA A 16 -12.58 8.89 -22.63
C ALA A 16 -12.72 10.40 -22.36
N ASP A 17 -12.15 11.22 -23.22
CA ASP A 17 -12.24 12.68 -23.16
C ASP A 17 -11.31 13.38 -22.12
N GLY A 18 -10.20 12.75 -21.71
CA GLY A 18 -9.14 13.42 -20.95
C GLY A 18 -9.62 14.09 -19.65
N VAL A 19 -9.29 15.36 -19.43
CA VAL A 19 -9.60 16.08 -18.19
C VAL A 19 -11.11 16.22 -17.97
N GLU A 20 -11.89 16.48 -19.02
CA GLU A 20 -13.34 16.63 -18.89
C GLU A 20 -14.03 15.29 -18.56
N GLY A 21 -13.56 14.21 -19.15
CA GLY A 21 -13.99 12.87 -18.75
C GLY A 21 -13.67 12.57 -17.29
N PHE A 22 -12.47 12.94 -16.84
CA PHE A 22 -12.06 12.80 -15.44
C PHE A 22 -12.97 13.58 -14.49
N LYS A 23 -13.29 14.85 -14.79
CA LYS A 23 -14.22 15.66 -14.01
C LYS A 23 -15.61 15.04 -13.92
N ARG A 24 -16.12 14.45 -15.02
CA ARG A 24 -17.42 13.75 -15.01
C ARG A 24 -17.41 12.52 -14.09
N VAL A 25 -16.32 11.76 -14.10
CA VAL A 25 -16.18 10.61 -13.18
C VAL A 25 -16.06 11.09 -11.74
N LEU A 26 -15.29 12.15 -11.49
CA LEU A 26 -15.15 12.73 -10.16
C LEU A 26 -16.49 13.21 -9.59
N ALA A 27 -17.32 13.83 -10.41
CA ALA A 27 -18.66 14.29 -10.02
C ALA A 27 -19.60 13.14 -9.60
N GLN A 28 -19.34 11.90 -9.97
CA GLN A 28 -20.13 10.74 -9.48
C GLN A 28 -19.91 10.47 -7.99
N TYR A 29 -18.88 11.04 -7.40
CA TYR A 29 -18.57 10.94 -5.98
C TYR A 29 -19.09 12.15 -5.18
N ASP A 30 -19.80 13.08 -5.82
CA ASP A 30 -20.39 14.21 -5.12
C ASP A 30 -21.32 13.71 -4.00
N GLY A 31 -21.09 14.19 -2.78
CA GLY A 31 -21.83 13.76 -1.59
C GLY A 31 -21.34 12.46 -0.93
N VAL A 32 -20.28 11.83 -1.45
CA VAL A 32 -19.65 10.67 -0.80
C VAL A 32 -18.62 11.18 0.21
N ASP A 33 -19.03 11.30 1.46
CA ASP A 33 -18.12 11.60 2.57
C ASP A 33 -17.35 10.35 3.08
N ALA A 34 -16.51 10.55 4.09
CA ALA A 34 -15.71 9.45 4.65
C ALA A 34 -16.57 8.34 5.29
N ALA A 35 -17.72 8.69 5.88
CA ALA A 35 -18.62 7.70 6.47
C ALA A 35 -19.27 6.85 5.37
N ALA A 36 -19.81 7.49 4.34
CA ALA A 36 -20.37 6.79 3.19
C ALA A 36 -19.32 5.91 2.48
N ALA A 37 -18.11 6.42 2.30
CA ALA A 37 -17.02 5.64 1.67
C ALA A 37 -16.65 4.39 2.50
N ARG A 38 -16.59 4.50 3.83
CA ARG A 38 -16.38 3.35 4.73
C ARG A 38 -17.49 2.33 4.61
N GLU A 39 -18.75 2.77 4.64
CA GLU A 39 -19.90 1.86 4.52
C GLU A 39 -19.94 1.15 3.16
N HIS A 40 -19.62 1.85 2.06
CA HIS A 40 -19.51 1.24 0.76
C HIS A 40 -18.42 0.15 0.72
N LEU A 41 -17.26 0.42 1.33
CA LEU A 41 -16.17 -0.55 1.41
C LEU A 41 -16.57 -1.75 2.29
N ALA A 42 -17.20 -1.51 3.45
CA ALA A 42 -17.67 -2.57 4.31
C ALA A 42 -18.74 -3.44 3.63
N TYR A 43 -19.68 -2.81 2.91
CA TYR A 43 -20.70 -3.53 2.12
C TYR A 43 -20.03 -4.45 1.08
N PHE A 44 -19.06 -3.94 0.35
CA PHE A 44 -18.31 -4.74 -0.62
C PHE A 44 -17.59 -5.91 0.05
N ILE A 45 -16.88 -5.67 1.15
CA ILE A 45 -16.15 -6.71 1.89
C ILE A 45 -17.10 -7.81 2.37
N ARG A 46 -18.23 -7.44 2.99
CA ARG A 46 -19.23 -8.41 3.48
C ARG A 46 -19.76 -9.29 2.34
N ALA A 47 -19.91 -8.72 1.16
CA ALA A 47 -20.42 -9.46 0.00
C ALA A 47 -19.37 -10.41 -0.62
N VAL A 48 -18.10 -9.98 -0.70
CA VAL A 48 -17.08 -10.74 -1.46
C VAL A 48 -16.22 -11.66 -0.60
N ALA A 49 -16.03 -11.36 0.70
CA ALA A 49 -15.15 -12.15 1.55
C ALA A 49 -15.60 -13.61 1.72
N PRO A 50 -16.90 -13.93 1.91
CA PRO A 50 -17.36 -15.31 1.97
C PRO A 50 -17.12 -16.09 0.67
N VAL A 51 -17.32 -15.44 -0.47
CA VAL A 51 -17.09 -16.04 -1.79
C VAL A 51 -15.60 -16.30 -2.02
N ALA A 52 -14.75 -15.37 -1.60
CA ALA A 52 -13.29 -15.54 -1.66
C ALA A 52 -12.83 -16.70 -0.77
N GLU A 53 -13.40 -16.84 0.43
CA GLU A 53 -13.11 -17.93 1.34
C GLU A 53 -13.49 -19.29 0.75
N GLU A 54 -14.70 -19.42 0.18
CA GLU A 54 -15.17 -20.61 -0.51
C GLU A 54 -14.25 -20.98 -1.68
N ALA A 55 -13.79 -19.98 -2.42
CA ALA A 55 -12.85 -20.16 -3.54
C ALA A 55 -11.40 -20.42 -3.10
N GLY A 56 -11.07 -20.35 -1.82
CA GLY A 56 -9.70 -20.45 -1.29
C GLY A 56 -8.80 -19.28 -1.66
N ILE A 57 -9.39 -18.11 -1.91
CA ILE A 57 -8.68 -16.87 -2.29
C ILE A 57 -8.56 -15.96 -1.07
N LEU A 58 -7.39 -15.39 -0.87
CA LEU A 58 -7.16 -14.36 0.15
C LEU A 58 -7.26 -12.96 -0.49
N LEU A 59 -8.17 -12.15 0.00
CA LEU A 59 -8.25 -10.74 -0.35
C LEU A 59 -7.13 -9.97 0.36
N ALA A 60 -6.53 -9.02 -0.32
CA ALA A 60 -5.45 -8.20 0.21
C ALA A 60 -5.72 -6.73 -0.08
N ILE A 61 -6.43 -6.05 0.82
CA ILE A 61 -6.84 -4.66 0.65
C ILE A 61 -5.64 -3.75 0.87
N HIS A 62 -5.31 -2.95 -0.15
CA HIS A 62 -4.17 -2.04 -0.14
C HIS A 62 -4.55 -0.71 0.54
N PRO A 63 -3.67 -0.12 1.37
CA PRO A 63 -3.89 1.22 1.89
C PRO A 63 -3.96 2.27 0.79
N ASP A 64 -4.63 3.37 1.09
CA ASP A 64 -4.63 4.54 0.22
C ASP A 64 -3.19 5.04 -0.05
N ASP A 65 -2.94 5.45 -1.29
CA ASP A 65 -1.66 6.04 -1.68
C ASP A 65 -1.90 7.25 -2.61
N PRO A 66 -1.67 8.46 -2.13
CA PRO A 66 -1.25 8.85 -0.78
C PRO A 66 -2.37 8.64 0.26
N PRO A 67 -2.04 8.42 1.55
CA PRO A 67 -3.01 8.19 2.63
C PRO A 67 -3.58 9.50 3.20
N VAL A 68 -3.91 10.42 2.32
CA VAL A 68 -4.50 11.74 2.63
C VAL A 68 -5.58 12.05 1.59
N PRO A 69 -6.65 12.79 1.95
CA PRO A 69 -7.68 13.19 1.01
C PRO A 69 -7.09 13.82 -0.26
N LEU A 70 -7.66 13.50 -1.40
CA LEU A 70 -7.18 13.97 -2.69
C LEU A 70 -8.35 14.32 -3.60
N LEU A 71 -8.30 15.48 -4.24
CA LEU A 71 -9.34 15.96 -5.17
C LEU A 71 -10.76 16.00 -4.55
N GLY A 72 -10.85 16.32 -3.26
CA GLY A 72 -12.12 16.31 -2.52
C GLY A 72 -12.61 14.92 -2.10
N LEU A 73 -11.93 13.84 -2.50
CA LEU A 73 -12.30 12.49 -2.13
C LEU A 73 -11.69 12.09 -0.79
N PRO A 74 -12.48 11.49 0.11
CA PRO A 74 -11.96 10.96 1.36
C PRO A 74 -11.04 9.77 1.13
N ARG A 75 -10.15 9.52 2.08
CA ARG A 75 -9.34 8.30 2.18
C ARG A 75 -9.76 7.53 3.43
N VAL A 76 -10.03 6.26 3.29
CA VAL A 76 -10.64 5.42 4.34
C VAL A 76 -9.84 4.15 4.64
N VAL A 77 -8.63 4.04 4.09
CA VAL A 77 -7.67 2.95 4.32
C VAL A 77 -6.29 3.56 4.60
N SER A 78 -6.18 4.37 5.65
CA SER A 78 -5.00 5.22 5.87
C SER A 78 -4.41 5.13 7.28
N THR A 79 -5.17 4.66 8.25
CA THR A 79 -4.78 4.62 9.67
C THR A 79 -4.98 3.24 10.28
N ALA A 80 -4.43 3.01 11.48
CA ALA A 80 -4.67 1.77 12.22
C ALA A 80 -6.16 1.56 12.53
N GLU A 81 -6.92 2.64 12.74
CA GLU A 81 -8.36 2.58 12.95
C GLU A 81 -9.09 2.14 11.69
N ASP A 82 -8.72 2.69 10.53
CA ASP A 82 -9.28 2.26 9.24
C ASP A 82 -9.01 0.78 8.97
N LEU A 83 -7.78 0.31 9.27
CA LEU A 83 -7.45 -1.11 9.08
C LEU A 83 -8.28 -2.01 10.00
N ARG A 84 -8.53 -1.62 11.26
CA ARG A 84 -9.44 -2.36 12.15
C ARG A 84 -10.85 -2.39 11.57
N PHE A 85 -11.37 -1.24 11.16
CA PHE A 85 -12.71 -1.15 10.55
C PHE A 85 -12.88 -2.11 9.38
N ILE A 86 -11.87 -2.21 8.49
CA ILE A 86 -11.87 -3.13 7.36
C ILE A 86 -11.91 -4.58 7.83
N LEU A 87 -11.09 -4.92 8.81
CA LEU A 87 -11.01 -6.30 9.31
C LEU A 87 -12.28 -6.69 10.07
N ASP A 88 -12.89 -5.77 10.80
CA ASP A 88 -14.15 -5.97 11.54
C ASP A 88 -15.36 -6.04 10.59
N ALA A 89 -15.24 -5.60 9.34
CA ALA A 89 -16.32 -5.70 8.36
C ALA A 89 -16.70 -7.14 8.02
N SER A 90 -15.78 -8.10 8.17
CA SER A 90 -16.03 -9.54 7.96
C SER A 90 -15.03 -10.38 8.74
N ASP A 91 -15.51 -11.36 9.49
CA ASP A 91 -14.70 -12.32 10.24
C ASP A 91 -14.03 -13.37 9.35
N SER A 92 -14.41 -13.44 8.07
CA SER A 92 -13.81 -14.37 7.11
C SER A 92 -12.29 -14.26 7.10
N PRO A 93 -11.55 -15.36 7.21
CA PRO A 93 -10.09 -15.36 7.10
C PRO A 93 -9.61 -14.90 5.72
N ALA A 94 -10.48 -14.91 4.72
CA ALA A 94 -10.18 -14.38 3.40
C ALA A 94 -10.10 -12.85 3.35
N ASN A 95 -10.75 -12.14 4.29
CA ASN A 95 -10.66 -10.70 4.41
C ASN A 95 -9.32 -10.31 5.06
N GLY A 96 -8.47 -9.58 4.39
CA GLY A 96 -7.16 -9.18 4.92
C GLY A 96 -6.51 -8.03 4.18
N LEU A 97 -5.26 -7.77 4.51
CA LEU A 97 -4.55 -6.57 4.13
C LEU A 97 -3.39 -6.86 3.16
N CYS A 98 -3.22 -6.00 2.19
CA CYS A 98 -1.93 -5.75 1.56
C CYS A 98 -1.21 -4.69 2.41
N PHE A 99 -0.25 -5.12 3.21
CA PHE A 99 0.47 -4.19 4.07
C PHE A 99 1.54 -3.45 3.27
N CYS A 100 1.22 -2.24 2.82
CA CYS A 100 2.17 -1.38 2.13
C CYS A 100 2.87 -0.46 3.14
N ALA A 101 4.09 -0.82 3.52
CA ALA A 101 4.84 -0.09 4.53
C ALA A 101 5.08 1.38 4.14
N GLY A 102 5.40 1.64 2.86
CA GLY A 102 5.64 3.00 2.38
C GLY A 102 4.39 3.87 2.35
N SER A 103 3.24 3.33 1.88
CA SER A 103 1.98 4.08 1.87
C SER A 103 1.55 4.45 3.29
N LEU A 104 1.59 3.50 4.22
CA LEU A 104 1.24 3.78 5.62
C LEU A 104 2.21 4.75 6.28
N ALA A 105 3.53 4.64 6.00
CA ALA A 105 4.55 5.51 6.57
C ALA A 105 4.47 6.96 6.06
N SER A 106 3.96 7.18 4.85
CA SER A 106 3.84 8.53 4.29
C SER A 106 2.82 9.40 5.03
N ARG A 107 1.96 8.79 5.88
CA ARG A 107 1.08 9.52 6.80
C ARG A 107 1.76 9.74 8.14
N GLU A 108 1.73 10.98 8.61
CA GLU A 108 2.16 11.29 9.97
C GLU A 108 1.26 10.61 11.02
N GLY A 109 1.84 10.25 12.15
CA GLY A 109 1.14 9.59 13.25
C GLY A 109 0.99 8.06 13.12
N ASN A 110 1.33 7.46 11.98
CA ASN A 110 1.35 6.01 11.83
C ASN A 110 2.68 5.43 12.35
N ASP A 111 2.62 4.58 13.37
CA ASP A 111 3.72 3.67 13.73
C ASP A 111 3.60 2.38 12.93
N VAL A 112 4.28 2.35 11.79
CA VAL A 112 4.18 1.24 10.83
C VAL A 112 4.67 -0.09 11.42
N ALA A 113 5.67 -0.06 12.29
CA ALA A 113 6.16 -1.28 12.93
C ALA A 113 5.15 -1.84 13.96
N ALA A 114 4.51 -0.96 14.73
CA ALA A 114 3.42 -1.35 15.63
C ALA A 114 2.21 -1.86 14.84
N MET A 115 1.86 -1.22 13.73
CA MET A 115 0.78 -1.66 12.85
C MET A 115 1.07 -3.04 12.24
N ALA A 116 2.31 -3.29 11.77
CA ALA A 116 2.72 -4.59 11.26
C ALA A 116 2.51 -5.70 12.30
N ARG A 117 2.89 -5.45 13.55
CA ARG A 117 2.66 -6.40 14.67
C ARG A 117 1.19 -6.60 14.97
N ALA A 118 0.43 -5.50 15.06
CA ALA A 118 -0.97 -5.55 15.44
C ALA A 118 -1.86 -6.29 14.44
N PHE A 119 -1.55 -6.15 13.15
CA PHE A 119 -2.37 -6.71 12.07
C PHE A 119 -1.75 -7.95 11.40
N ALA A 120 -0.59 -8.43 11.89
CA ALA A 120 0.19 -9.51 11.27
C ALA A 120 -0.67 -10.70 10.84
N ALA A 121 -1.57 -11.18 11.69
CA ALA A 121 -2.43 -12.33 11.43
C ALA A 121 -3.38 -12.17 10.23
N ARG A 122 -3.67 -10.95 9.83
CA ARG A 122 -4.58 -10.62 8.72
C ARG A 122 -3.86 -9.95 7.52
N ILE A 123 -2.53 -9.93 7.53
CA ILE A 123 -1.74 -9.48 6.38
C ILE A 123 -1.58 -10.65 5.42
N HIS A 124 -2.09 -10.51 4.20
CA HIS A 124 -2.04 -11.54 3.17
C HIS A 124 -0.98 -11.28 2.10
N PHE A 125 -0.60 -10.04 1.92
CA PHE A 125 0.45 -9.63 1.00
C PHE A 125 1.22 -8.43 1.58
N VAL A 126 2.47 -8.26 1.20
CA VAL A 126 3.31 -7.18 1.75
C VAL A 126 4.01 -6.41 0.64
N HIS A 127 3.93 -5.09 0.72
CA HIS A 127 4.80 -4.17 -0.01
C HIS A 127 5.82 -3.55 0.95
N LEU A 128 7.08 -3.91 0.79
CA LEU A 128 8.17 -3.38 1.61
C LEU A 128 8.77 -2.11 0.98
N ARG A 129 7.90 -1.24 0.45
CA ARG A 129 8.26 0.08 -0.06
C ARG A 129 8.79 0.95 1.06
N ASN A 130 9.79 1.77 0.77
CA ASN A 130 10.27 2.78 1.69
C ASN A 130 10.12 4.19 1.11
N VAL A 131 9.88 5.15 1.98
CA VAL A 131 9.72 6.56 1.64
C VAL A 131 10.58 7.41 2.59
N LYS A 132 10.96 8.58 2.13
CA LYS A 132 11.57 9.61 2.96
C LYS A 132 10.64 10.80 3.03
N LYS A 133 10.27 11.20 4.25
CA LYS A 133 9.42 12.36 4.47
C LYS A 133 10.23 13.63 4.26
N GLY A 134 9.58 14.61 3.66
CA GLY A 134 10.12 15.94 3.47
C GLY A 134 9.39 16.95 4.33
N ASP A 135 9.79 18.21 4.22
CA ASP A 135 9.09 19.31 4.83
C ASP A 135 7.65 19.42 4.31
N ALA A 136 6.74 19.87 5.15
CA ALA A 136 5.39 20.14 4.73
C ALA A 136 5.37 21.21 3.63
N VAL A 137 4.55 20.98 2.61
CA VAL A 137 4.30 21.96 1.54
C VAL A 137 2.90 22.54 1.71
N ALA A 138 2.71 23.79 1.32
CA ALA A 138 1.38 24.38 1.34
C ALA A 138 0.52 23.82 0.20
N ASP A 139 -0.73 23.46 0.49
CA ASP A 139 -1.74 23.18 -0.53
C ASP A 139 -2.25 24.48 -1.17
N ALA A 140 -3.28 24.39 -2.05
CA ALA A 140 -3.86 25.53 -2.73
C ALA A 140 -4.52 26.54 -1.76
N ASP A 141 -4.93 26.09 -0.59
CA ASP A 141 -5.58 26.87 0.47
C ASP A 141 -4.58 27.34 1.54
N GLY A 142 -3.29 27.03 1.39
CA GLY A 142 -2.22 27.42 2.30
C GLY A 142 -2.04 26.49 3.51
N ASN A 143 -2.72 25.36 3.57
CA ASN A 143 -2.57 24.40 4.67
C ASN A 143 -1.33 23.54 4.48
N PRO A 144 -0.61 23.19 5.57
CA PRO A 144 0.55 22.32 5.48
C PRO A 144 0.12 20.87 5.13
N VAL A 145 0.68 20.37 4.06
CA VAL A 145 0.51 18.96 3.63
C VAL A 145 1.87 18.27 3.70
N ALA A 146 1.90 17.10 4.32
CA ALA A 146 3.12 16.30 4.39
C ALA A 146 3.58 15.94 2.97
N SER A 147 4.87 16.14 2.70
CA SER A 147 5.51 15.70 1.46
C SER A 147 6.35 14.45 1.72
N PHE A 148 6.53 13.65 0.70
CA PHE A 148 7.44 12.50 0.76
C PHE A 148 7.95 12.16 -0.64
N VAL A 149 9.08 11.48 -0.67
CA VAL A 149 9.69 10.94 -1.89
C VAL A 149 9.99 9.46 -1.72
N GLU A 150 10.09 8.74 -2.84
CA GLU A 150 10.57 7.35 -2.79
C GLU A 150 12.00 7.32 -2.24
N SER A 151 12.30 6.29 -1.45
CA SER A 151 13.63 6.03 -0.91
C SER A 151 14.10 4.64 -1.27
N ASP A 152 15.39 4.41 -1.20
CA ASP A 152 15.93 3.06 -1.21
C ASP A 152 15.38 2.27 0.00
N HIS A 153 15.24 0.96 -0.15
CA HIS A 153 14.47 0.14 0.79
C HIS A 153 15.03 0.14 2.21
N LEU A 154 16.33 0.34 2.38
CA LEU A 154 16.96 0.38 3.70
C LEU A 154 17.37 1.80 4.17
N ASP A 155 17.08 2.84 3.38
CA ASP A 155 17.53 4.22 3.65
C ASP A 155 16.38 5.24 3.86
N GLY A 156 15.14 4.79 3.93
CA GLY A 156 13.99 5.66 4.19
C GLY A 156 13.56 5.67 5.66
N ASP A 157 12.42 6.30 5.90
CA ASP A 157 11.87 6.49 7.25
C ASP A 157 11.03 5.30 7.74
N VAL A 158 10.78 4.30 6.88
CA VAL A 158 10.16 3.04 7.30
C VAL A 158 11.16 2.20 8.07
N PRO A 159 10.87 1.78 9.30
CA PRO A 159 11.73 0.88 10.07
C PRO A 159 11.64 -0.55 9.53
N VAL A 160 12.12 -0.78 8.30
CA VAL A 160 11.92 -2.03 7.53
C VAL A 160 12.37 -3.26 8.30
N ALA A 161 13.47 -3.18 9.06
CA ALA A 161 13.95 -4.31 9.86
C ALA A 161 12.93 -4.74 10.93
N ALA A 162 12.27 -3.78 11.59
CA ALA A 162 11.23 -4.08 12.59
C ALA A 162 9.95 -4.63 11.93
N VAL A 163 9.58 -4.10 10.77
CA VAL A 163 8.44 -4.61 9.98
C VAL A 163 8.69 -6.04 9.54
N VAL A 164 9.85 -6.32 8.93
CA VAL A 164 10.21 -7.66 8.46
C VAL A 164 10.30 -8.63 9.64
N GLY A 165 10.85 -8.21 10.77
CA GLY A 165 10.89 -9.03 12.00
C GLY A 165 9.49 -9.48 12.44
N ALA A 166 8.54 -8.54 12.55
CA ALA A 166 7.16 -8.86 12.91
C ALA A 166 6.48 -9.83 11.92
N LEU A 167 6.77 -9.66 10.63
CA LEU A 167 6.22 -10.54 9.59
C LEU A 167 6.86 -11.95 9.61
N LEU A 168 8.13 -12.06 9.95
CA LEU A 168 8.80 -13.36 10.11
C LEU A 168 8.27 -14.14 11.31
N GLU A 169 8.02 -13.47 12.43
CA GLU A 169 7.35 -14.05 13.59
C GLU A 169 5.98 -14.61 13.23
N GLU A 170 5.18 -13.81 12.50
CA GLU A 170 3.86 -14.25 12.03
C GLU A 170 3.97 -15.43 11.05
N LYS A 171 4.89 -15.38 10.12
CA LYS A 171 5.14 -16.52 9.22
C LYS A 171 5.47 -17.80 9.99
N GLY A 172 6.23 -17.69 11.09
CA GLY A 172 6.48 -18.80 11.98
C GLY A 172 5.20 -19.36 12.64
N ARG A 173 4.32 -18.47 13.09
CA ARG A 173 3.01 -18.85 13.66
C ARG A 173 2.09 -19.55 12.66
N ARG A 174 2.18 -19.19 11.38
CA ARG A 174 1.39 -19.80 10.29
C ARG A 174 1.94 -21.13 9.79
N ALA A 175 3.11 -21.56 10.25
CA ALA A 175 3.72 -22.80 9.82
C ALA A 175 2.80 -24.00 10.13
N GLY A 176 2.49 -24.79 9.11
CA GLY A 176 1.54 -25.92 9.23
C GLY A 176 0.08 -25.56 8.94
N GLY A 177 -0.26 -24.29 8.71
CA GLY A 177 -1.58 -23.88 8.24
C GLY A 177 -1.85 -24.22 6.77
N ALA A 178 -3.04 -23.85 6.28
CA ALA A 178 -3.41 -24.03 4.86
C ALA A 178 -2.35 -23.39 3.93
N PRO A 179 -2.00 -24.02 2.78
CA PRO A 179 -0.89 -23.59 1.94
C PRO A 179 -0.94 -22.14 1.47
N ASN A 180 -2.13 -21.60 1.20
CA ASN A 180 -2.32 -20.21 0.81
C ASN A 180 -2.09 -19.25 2.02
N TYR A 181 -2.54 -19.62 3.21
CA TYR A 181 -2.40 -18.85 4.42
C TYR A 181 -1.00 -18.92 5.04
N ALA A 182 -0.34 -20.08 4.95
CA ALA A 182 1.02 -20.27 5.45
C ALA A 182 2.06 -19.40 4.71
N ARG A 183 1.72 -18.95 3.50
CA ARG A 183 2.56 -18.04 2.71
C ARG A 183 2.31 -16.60 3.13
N LEU A 184 3.39 -15.82 3.21
CA LEU A 184 3.34 -14.38 3.39
C LEU A 184 4.25 -13.75 2.31
N PRO A 185 3.74 -13.59 1.08
CA PRO A 185 4.52 -13.07 -0.01
C PRO A 185 4.78 -11.58 0.17
N PHE A 186 5.95 -11.13 -0.24
CA PHE A 186 6.30 -9.73 -0.28
C PHE A 186 6.94 -9.33 -1.60
N ARG A 187 6.90 -8.05 -1.90
CA ARG A 187 7.63 -7.42 -3.00
C ARG A 187 8.25 -6.10 -2.55
N PRO A 188 9.31 -5.62 -3.23
CA PRO A 188 9.89 -4.31 -2.97
C PRO A 188 8.94 -3.16 -3.32
N ASP A 189 7.92 -3.41 -4.15
CA ASP A 189 6.94 -2.49 -4.69
C ASP A 189 7.55 -1.51 -5.70
N HIS A 190 8.21 -0.47 -5.24
CA HIS A 190 8.89 0.52 -6.09
C HIS A 190 10.40 0.30 -6.14
N GLY A 191 11.08 1.02 -7.04
CA GLY A 191 12.53 1.05 -7.17
C GLY A 191 12.96 2.19 -8.10
N HIS A 192 14.05 2.86 -7.77
CA HIS A 192 14.55 3.99 -8.54
C HIS A 192 15.01 3.55 -9.94
N GLN A 193 14.88 4.45 -10.92
CA GLN A 193 15.53 4.26 -12.22
C GLN A 193 17.03 4.31 -12.04
N MET A 194 17.74 3.31 -12.56
CA MET A 194 19.19 3.23 -12.47
C MET A 194 19.79 2.44 -13.63
N CYS A 195 21.06 2.68 -13.89
CA CYS A 195 21.80 2.01 -14.96
C CYS A 195 21.04 2.08 -16.30
N ASP A 196 20.83 0.94 -16.95
CA ASP A 196 20.17 0.85 -18.25
C ASP A 196 18.70 1.29 -18.25
N ASP A 197 18.06 1.41 -17.08
CA ASP A 197 16.70 1.93 -16.98
C ASP A 197 16.63 3.42 -17.36
N LEU A 198 17.71 4.19 -17.20
CA LEU A 198 17.76 5.63 -17.45
C LEU A 198 17.53 5.97 -18.93
N GLY A 199 17.98 5.13 -19.83
CA GLY A 199 17.87 5.33 -21.28
C GLY A 199 16.63 4.69 -21.92
N LYS A 200 15.82 3.94 -21.17
CA LYS A 200 14.67 3.22 -21.73
C LYS A 200 13.49 4.13 -21.99
N ALA A 201 13.03 4.19 -23.23
CA ALA A 201 11.76 4.79 -23.57
C ALA A 201 10.59 4.00 -22.94
N GLY A 202 9.64 4.69 -22.32
CA GLY A 202 8.46 4.07 -21.74
C GLY A 202 8.64 3.42 -20.37
N SER A 203 9.83 3.51 -19.76
CA SER A 203 10.04 3.12 -18.37
C SER A 203 9.27 4.06 -17.43
N ASN A 204 8.48 3.48 -16.52
CA ASN A 204 7.78 4.25 -15.51
C ASN A 204 8.70 4.45 -14.30
N PRO A 205 8.97 5.71 -13.88
CA PRO A 205 9.68 5.98 -12.64
C PRO A 205 9.00 5.26 -11.46
N GLY A 206 9.81 4.67 -10.58
CA GLY A 206 9.31 3.87 -9.47
C GLY A 206 9.01 2.39 -9.81
N TYR A 207 8.89 2.02 -11.10
CA TYR A 207 8.54 0.65 -11.50
C TYR A 207 9.56 -0.02 -12.41
N THR A 208 10.81 0.44 -12.36
CA THR A 208 11.89 -0.10 -13.17
C THR A 208 12.34 -1.49 -12.70
N ALA A 209 12.78 -2.32 -13.62
CA ALA A 209 13.18 -3.69 -13.30
C ALA A 209 14.45 -3.71 -12.44
N ILE A 210 15.48 -2.94 -12.82
CA ILE A 210 16.78 -2.94 -12.12
C ILE A 210 16.62 -2.42 -10.69
N GLY A 211 15.93 -1.28 -10.49
CA GLY A 211 15.72 -0.72 -9.17
C GLY A 211 14.91 -1.64 -8.26
N ARG A 212 13.87 -2.32 -8.78
CA ARG A 212 13.10 -3.30 -8.00
C ARG A 212 13.90 -4.56 -7.68
N LEU A 213 14.74 -5.03 -8.58
CA LEU A 213 15.65 -6.16 -8.31
C LEU A 213 16.67 -5.82 -7.23
N ARG A 214 17.22 -4.60 -7.25
CA ARG A 214 18.07 -4.10 -6.16
C ARG A 214 17.34 -4.14 -4.82
N GLY A 215 16.18 -3.52 -4.74
CA GLY A 215 15.38 -3.52 -3.50
C GLY A 215 15.02 -4.94 -3.04
N LEU A 216 14.68 -5.83 -3.95
CA LEU A 216 14.43 -7.24 -3.61
C LEU A 216 15.67 -7.93 -3.03
N ALA A 217 16.86 -7.65 -3.56
CA ALA A 217 18.11 -8.21 -3.05
C ALA A 217 18.41 -7.69 -1.63
N GLU A 218 18.24 -6.39 -1.39
CA GLU A 218 18.39 -5.77 -0.06
C GLU A 218 17.44 -6.39 0.98
N LEU A 219 16.16 -6.53 0.64
CA LEU A 219 15.13 -7.09 1.51
C LEU A 219 15.37 -8.59 1.79
N ARG A 220 15.81 -9.36 0.80
CA ARG A 220 16.16 -10.76 0.99
C ARG A 220 17.38 -10.91 1.88
N GLY A 221 18.39 -10.06 1.72
CA GLY A 221 19.55 -10.02 2.59
C GLY A 221 19.16 -9.74 4.05
N LEU A 222 18.30 -8.75 4.27
CA LEU A 222 17.75 -8.43 5.58
C LEU A 222 16.97 -9.61 6.17
N GLN A 223 16.11 -10.26 5.39
CA GLN A 223 15.36 -11.45 5.81
C GLN A 223 16.29 -12.57 6.29
N VAL A 224 17.34 -12.88 5.52
CA VAL A 224 18.33 -13.91 5.90
C VAL A 224 19.04 -13.54 7.19
N ALA A 225 19.47 -12.28 7.33
CA ALA A 225 20.13 -11.82 8.56
C ALA A 225 19.24 -11.92 9.81
N LEU A 226 17.95 -11.61 9.68
CA LEU A 226 17.02 -11.72 10.80
C LEU A 226 16.73 -13.18 11.18
N LEU A 227 16.59 -14.08 10.20
CA LEU A 227 16.39 -15.51 10.46
C LEU A 227 17.59 -16.21 11.12
N GLN A 228 18.80 -15.67 10.96
CA GLN A 228 20.01 -16.22 11.62
C GLN A 228 20.16 -15.77 13.08
N ARG A 229 19.39 -14.77 13.51
CA ARG A 229 19.42 -14.23 14.89
C ARG A 229 18.33 -14.80 15.78
N SER A 230 17.36 -15.47 15.19
CA SER A 230 16.24 -16.15 15.87
C SER A 230 16.54 -17.64 16.07
#